data_99294063c7b056d699a0fd00f979033d
#
_entry.id   99294063c7b056d699a0fd00f979033d
#
_cell.length_a   1.000
_cell.length_b   1.000
_cell.length_c   1.000
_cell.angle_alpha   90.00
_cell.angle_beta   90.00
_cell.angle_gamma   90.00
#
_symmetry.space_group_name_H-M   'P 1'
#
loop_
_entity.id
_entity.type
_entity.pdbx_description
1 polymer ?
#
loop_
_entity_poly.entity_id
_entity_poly.type
_entity_poly.pdbx_seq_one_letter_code
_entity_poly.pdbx_strand_id
1 'polypeptide(L)'
;MKKILLGNEAIARGLLENGCSFAASYPGTPASEILSSFLQMAKAEKTPAIGEWSINEKVAYETALSVSYAGGRAAVSMKQVGLNVACDPLMSSAYTGVKGGFLVISADDPGPHSSQTEQDSRMMAMMAKIPVLDPSTPQEAKEMIRVAYQISEEFEIPVMLRPTTRICHSRQGMALEAIPAPSLASGFSKDPQRWAATPRYRYTLHHQLNQKIEAIAAKFGEDSYQRILGSSNARQCIISSGVALAHTYDTLKELNLEDQIALYQVKMPYPLQVQTILDELVPFEKILVIEETSPVIELQLAMRGRIKGRLDGSIPPQGELIPDVLVQSISNFAQIPEEKKAPIPGKARRPTLCPGCPHRAAFYAIRQALPQGIYPSDIGCYTLGLNLGAVDTVLCMGAAISQAAGLYHAYRMKGEVPPIVATIGDSTFYHAGIP
;
A
#
# COMPACT_ATOMS: atom_id res chain seq x y z
N MET A 1 -22.87 -16.40 8.68
CA MET A 1 -22.82 -15.65 9.97
C MET A 1 -22.34 -14.24 9.68
N LYS A 2 -22.98 -13.20 10.23
CA LYS A 2 -22.48 -11.82 10.09
C LYS A 2 -21.58 -11.48 11.27
N LYS A 3 -20.44 -10.81 11.03
CA LYS A 3 -19.49 -10.37 12.06
C LYS A 3 -18.96 -8.98 11.71
N ILE A 4 -18.70 -8.15 12.72
CA ILE A 4 -17.98 -6.88 12.53
C ILE A 4 -16.50 -7.19 12.56
N LEU A 5 -15.79 -6.83 11.49
CA LEU A 5 -14.34 -6.99 11.38
C LEU A 5 -13.67 -5.65 11.10
N LEU A 6 -12.45 -5.50 11.61
CA LEU A 6 -11.51 -4.48 11.19
C LEU A 6 -11.05 -4.77 9.75
N GLY A 7 -10.66 -3.77 8.96
CA GLY A 7 -10.19 -4.00 7.59
C GLY A 7 -9.04 -4.99 7.51
N ASN A 8 -8.06 -4.89 8.39
CA ASN A 8 -6.98 -5.88 8.46
C ASN A 8 -7.48 -7.30 8.81
N GLU A 9 -8.48 -7.41 9.69
CA GLU A 9 -9.14 -8.69 10.00
C GLU A 9 -9.93 -9.21 8.79
N ALA A 10 -10.56 -8.32 8.02
CA ALA A 10 -11.29 -8.66 6.81
C ALA A 10 -10.37 -9.22 5.72
N ILE A 11 -9.21 -8.60 5.51
CA ILE A 11 -8.17 -9.09 4.61
C ILE A 11 -7.68 -10.47 5.05
N ALA A 12 -7.32 -10.63 6.34
CA ALA A 12 -6.89 -11.90 6.90
C ALA A 12 -7.94 -13.00 6.73
N ARG A 13 -9.21 -12.67 6.96
CA ARG A 13 -10.35 -13.58 6.74
C ARG A 13 -10.50 -13.93 5.26
N GLY A 14 -10.37 -12.96 4.36
CA GLY A 14 -10.39 -13.18 2.91
C GLY A 14 -9.29 -14.13 2.45
N LEU A 15 -8.08 -14.02 2.99
CA LEU A 15 -6.98 -14.96 2.71
C LEU A 15 -7.36 -16.39 3.09
N LEU A 16 -7.90 -16.60 4.29
CA LEU A 16 -8.32 -17.94 4.76
C LEU A 16 -9.51 -18.47 3.96
N GLU A 17 -10.53 -17.66 3.68
CA GLU A 17 -11.70 -18.04 2.89
C GLU A 17 -11.35 -18.40 1.43
N ASN A 18 -10.18 -17.99 0.97
CA ASN A 18 -9.65 -18.34 -0.35
C ASN A 18 -8.47 -19.32 -0.28
N GLY A 19 -8.31 -20.07 0.82
CA GLY A 19 -7.37 -21.18 0.92
C GLY A 19 -5.90 -20.77 0.91
N CYS A 20 -5.56 -19.58 1.41
CA CYS A 20 -4.17 -19.20 1.62
C CYS A 20 -3.50 -20.19 2.58
N SER A 21 -2.40 -20.81 2.13
CA SER A 21 -1.66 -21.82 2.92
C SER A 21 -0.53 -21.20 3.73
N PHE A 22 0.03 -20.09 3.27
CA PHE A 22 1.15 -19.42 3.92
C PHE A 22 1.04 -17.90 3.84
N ALA A 23 1.26 -17.22 4.95
CA ALA A 23 1.34 -15.77 4.99
C ALA A 23 2.59 -15.30 5.73
N ALA A 24 3.32 -14.31 5.19
CA ALA A 24 4.48 -13.71 5.84
C ALA A 24 4.32 -12.19 5.98
N SER A 25 5.01 -11.60 6.97
CA SER A 25 4.99 -10.15 7.17
C SER A 25 6.19 -9.68 7.98
N TYR A 26 6.47 -8.39 7.89
CA TYR A 26 7.25 -7.64 8.88
C TYR A 26 6.34 -6.57 9.49
N PRO A 27 6.40 -6.34 10.84
CA PRO A 27 5.48 -5.43 11.50
C PRO A 27 5.61 -3.98 11.03
N GLY A 28 4.49 -3.35 10.70
CA GLY A 28 4.44 -1.93 10.30
C GLY A 28 3.00 -1.45 10.19
N THR A 29 2.65 -0.39 10.94
CA THR A 29 1.32 0.25 10.83
C THR A 29 1.18 0.94 9.47
N PRO A 30 0.08 0.67 8.70
CA PRO A 30 -1.19 0.09 9.15
C PRO A 30 -1.39 -1.42 8.86
N ALA A 31 -0.37 -2.19 8.46
CA ALA A 31 -0.51 -3.58 8.00
C ALA A 31 -0.38 -4.66 9.09
N SER A 32 0.13 -4.32 10.28
CA SER A 32 0.56 -5.31 11.29
C SER A 32 -0.53 -6.30 11.71
N GLU A 33 -1.79 -5.87 11.78
CA GLU A 33 -2.88 -6.72 12.24
C GLU A 33 -3.29 -7.78 11.21
N ILE A 34 -2.85 -7.68 9.94
CA ILE A 34 -3.20 -8.66 8.89
C ILE A 34 -2.66 -10.04 9.27
N LEU A 35 -1.35 -10.17 9.51
CA LEU A 35 -0.76 -11.46 9.84
C LEU A 35 -1.18 -11.95 11.22
N SER A 36 -1.24 -11.08 12.24
CA SER A 36 -1.70 -11.50 13.56
C SER A 36 -3.14 -12.00 13.55
N SER A 37 -4.03 -11.37 12.79
CA SER A 37 -5.42 -11.82 12.61
C SER A 37 -5.51 -13.13 11.83
N PHE A 38 -4.68 -13.29 10.77
CA PHE A 38 -4.58 -14.52 10.02
C PHE A 38 -4.21 -15.70 10.92
N LEU A 39 -3.16 -15.56 11.72
CA LEU A 39 -2.70 -16.58 12.67
C LEU A 39 -3.76 -16.91 13.74
N GLN A 40 -4.39 -15.86 14.30
CA GLN A 40 -5.44 -16.04 15.32
C GLN A 40 -6.65 -16.78 14.74
N MET A 41 -7.11 -16.39 13.54
CA MET A 41 -8.26 -17.03 12.88
C MET A 41 -7.92 -18.45 12.43
N ALA A 42 -6.73 -18.68 11.85
CA ALA A 42 -6.28 -20.01 11.46
C ALA A 42 -6.28 -20.99 12.66
N LYS A 43 -5.79 -20.53 13.80
CA LYS A 43 -5.82 -21.33 15.05
C LYS A 43 -7.25 -21.61 15.53
N ALA A 44 -8.12 -20.60 15.53
CA ALA A 44 -9.51 -20.72 15.98
C ALA A 44 -10.32 -21.69 15.11
N GLU A 45 -10.12 -21.66 13.81
CA GLU A 45 -10.80 -22.48 12.81
C GLU A 45 -10.09 -23.83 12.56
N LYS A 46 -8.96 -24.08 13.26
CA LYS A 46 -8.14 -25.30 13.15
C LYS A 46 -7.68 -25.62 11.73
N THR A 47 -7.43 -24.61 10.92
CA THR A 47 -6.83 -24.78 9.59
C THR A 47 -5.32 -24.96 9.71
N PRO A 48 -4.68 -25.81 8.87
CA PRO A 48 -3.22 -25.99 8.87
C PRO A 48 -2.45 -24.87 8.16
N ALA A 49 -3.08 -23.74 7.89
CA ALA A 49 -2.41 -22.58 7.31
C ALA A 49 -1.32 -22.05 8.25
N ILE A 50 -0.17 -21.66 7.68
CA ILE A 50 1.02 -21.22 8.41
C ILE A 50 1.22 -19.72 8.22
N GLY A 51 1.68 -19.03 9.26
CA GLY A 51 2.11 -17.65 9.17
C GLY A 51 3.43 -17.42 9.87
N GLU A 52 4.25 -16.51 9.33
CA GLU A 52 5.59 -16.22 9.82
C GLU A 52 5.87 -14.72 9.88
N TRP A 53 6.36 -14.25 11.04
CA TRP A 53 6.98 -12.94 11.17
C TRP A 53 8.44 -13.03 10.75
N SER A 54 8.82 -12.30 9.71
CA SER A 54 10.18 -12.31 9.18
C SER A 54 11.02 -11.18 9.77
N ILE A 55 12.34 -11.23 9.56
CA ILE A 55 13.26 -10.20 10.07
C ILE A 55 13.20 -8.89 9.29
N ASN A 56 12.75 -8.92 8.03
CA ASN A 56 12.45 -7.75 7.20
C ASN A 56 11.48 -8.13 6.07
N GLU A 57 11.02 -7.13 5.33
CA GLU A 57 10.01 -7.29 4.27
C GLU A 57 10.55 -8.05 3.06
N LYS A 58 11.85 -7.92 2.74
CA LYS A 58 12.50 -8.69 1.67
C LYS A 58 12.44 -10.19 1.96
N VAL A 59 12.83 -10.60 3.18
CA VAL A 59 12.77 -12.01 3.61
C VAL A 59 11.33 -12.51 3.63
N ALA A 60 10.39 -11.72 4.16
CA ALA A 60 8.96 -12.07 4.15
C ALA A 60 8.45 -12.33 2.73
N TYR A 61 8.79 -11.45 1.80
CA TYR A 61 8.40 -11.56 0.39
C TYR A 61 8.96 -12.84 -0.25
N GLU A 62 10.26 -13.08 -0.12
CA GLU A 62 10.96 -14.20 -0.76
C GLU A 62 10.49 -15.55 -0.18
N THR A 63 10.25 -15.62 1.13
CA THR A 63 9.72 -16.81 1.79
C THR A 63 8.32 -17.14 1.27
N ALA A 64 7.41 -16.18 1.25
CA ALA A 64 6.05 -16.39 0.75
C ALA A 64 6.02 -16.69 -0.76
N LEU A 65 6.85 -16.00 -1.56
CA LEU A 65 7.00 -16.26 -2.99
C LEU A 65 7.45 -17.71 -3.26
N SER A 66 8.34 -18.26 -2.45
CA SER A 66 8.84 -19.61 -2.61
C SER A 66 7.75 -20.67 -2.38
N VAL A 67 6.78 -20.40 -1.50
CA VAL A 67 5.60 -21.25 -1.35
C VAL A 67 4.75 -21.26 -2.62
N SER A 68 4.59 -20.08 -3.24
CA SER A 68 3.90 -19.96 -4.53
C SER A 68 4.65 -20.70 -5.65
N TYR A 69 5.98 -20.64 -5.70
CA TYR A 69 6.76 -21.42 -6.68
C TYR A 69 6.52 -22.92 -6.57
N ALA A 70 6.25 -23.42 -5.37
CA ALA A 70 5.87 -24.80 -5.13
C ALA A 70 4.38 -25.11 -5.41
N GLY A 71 3.59 -24.13 -5.81
CA GLY A 71 2.18 -24.27 -6.18
C GLY A 71 1.16 -24.01 -5.07
N GLY A 72 1.59 -23.59 -3.87
CA GLY A 72 0.69 -23.21 -2.78
C GLY A 72 0.20 -21.76 -2.94
N ARG A 73 -0.99 -21.43 -2.42
CA ARG A 73 -1.43 -20.05 -2.29
C ARG A 73 -0.72 -19.37 -1.14
N ALA A 74 -0.06 -18.25 -1.41
CA ALA A 74 0.68 -17.48 -0.42
C ALA A 74 0.35 -15.99 -0.47
N ALA A 75 0.63 -15.30 0.63
CA ALA A 75 0.51 -13.85 0.73
C ALA A 75 1.66 -13.26 1.55
N VAL A 76 2.05 -12.05 1.20
CA VAL A 76 2.94 -11.20 2.01
C VAL A 76 2.25 -9.90 2.31
N SER A 77 2.34 -9.42 3.56
CA SER A 77 1.77 -8.13 3.95
C SER A 77 2.83 -7.22 4.56
N MET A 78 2.76 -5.95 4.21
CA MET A 78 3.70 -4.94 4.69
C MET A 78 3.12 -3.53 4.57
N LYS A 79 3.73 -2.61 5.28
CA LYS A 79 3.53 -1.17 5.10
C LYS A 79 4.18 -0.69 3.80
N GLN A 80 3.69 0.42 3.22
CA GLN A 80 4.24 1.00 1.99
C GLN A 80 5.76 1.20 2.00
N VAL A 81 6.33 1.68 3.11
CA VAL A 81 7.80 1.86 3.20
C VAL A 81 8.56 0.53 3.27
N GLY A 82 7.90 -0.54 3.73
CA GLY A 82 8.43 -1.90 3.68
C GLY A 82 8.47 -2.45 2.25
N LEU A 83 7.57 -2.00 1.38
CA LEU A 83 7.62 -2.35 -0.04
C LEU A 83 8.91 -1.84 -0.70
N ASN A 84 9.49 -0.72 -0.21
CA ASN A 84 10.79 -0.25 -0.68
C ASN A 84 11.90 -1.27 -0.36
N VAL A 85 11.83 -1.93 0.81
CA VAL A 85 12.79 -2.99 1.20
C VAL A 85 12.60 -4.24 0.35
N ALA A 86 11.36 -4.58 0.00
CA ALA A 86 11.00 -5.71 -0.86
C ALA A 86 10.98 -5.37 -2.37
N CYS A 87 11.48 -4.19 -2.78
CA CYS A 87 11.40 -3.73 -4.16
C CYS A 87 12.15 -4.67 -5.13
N ASP A 88 13.34 -5.15 -4.77
CA ASP A 88 14.12 -6.05 -5.63
C ASP A 88 13.41 -7.38 -5.92
N PRO A 89 12.92 -8.15 -4.92
CA PRO A 89 12.13 -9.34 -5.20
C PRO A 89 10.79 -9.04 -5.88
N LEU A 90 10.15 -7.89 -5.61
CA LEU A 90 8.95 -7.46 -6.32
C LEU A 90 9.21 -7.34 -7.83
N MET A 91 10.24 -6.59 -8.22
CA MET A 91 10.62 -6.39 -9.63
C MET A 91 11.01 -7.72 -10.29
N SER A 92 11.78 -8.54 -9.59
CA SER A 92 12.27 -9.81 -10.11
C SER A 92 11.17 -10.84 -10.29
N SER A 93 10.24 -10.96 -9.33
CA SER A 93 9.13 -11.92 -9.38
C SER A 93 8.10 -11.61 -10.46
N ALA A 94 7.92 -10.35 -10.84
CA ALA A 94 7.09 -9.99 -11.98
C ALA A 94 7.55 -10.67 -13.28
N TYR A 95 8.86 -10.83 -13.47
CA TYR A 95 9.44 -11.50 -14.63
C TYR A 95 9.41 -13.03 -14.51
N THR A 96 9.81 -13.58 -13.37
CA THR A 96 9.78 -15.04 -13.16
C THR A 96 8.37 -15.59 -13.05
N GLY A 97 7.44 -14.75 -12.62
CA GLY A 97 6.07 -15.12 -12.36
C GLY A 97 5.92 -15.97 -11.10
N VAL A 98 4.78 -16.62 -10.98
CA VAL A 98 4.38 -17.48 -9.85
C VAL A 98 3.79 -18.79 -10.37
N LYS A 99 3.55 -19.76 -9.49
CA LYS A 99 2.86 -21.02 -9.86
C LYS A 99 1.54 -21.15 -9.12
N GLY A 100 1.54 -21.13 -7.81
CA GLY A 100 0.34 -20.93 -6.99
C GLY A 100 0.04 -19.42 -6.84
N GLY A 101 -1.15 -19.07 -6.40
CA GLY A 101 -1.53 -17.69 -6.22
C GLY A 101 -0.62 -16.94 -5.23
N PHE A 102 -0.15 -15.75 -5.60
CA PHE A 102 0.73 -14.93 -4.76
C PHE A 102 0.23 -13.50 -4.67
N LEU A 103 -0.12 -13.07 -3.45
CA LEU A 103 -0.61 -11.74 -3.16
C LEU A 103 0.40 -10.91 -2.39
N VAL A 104 0.58 -9.67 -2.84
CA VAL A 104 1.38 -8.63 -2.19
C VAL A 104 0.43 -7.60 -1.60
N ILE A 105 0.25 -7.58 -0.29
CA ILE A 105 -0.62 -6.63 0.39
C ILE A 105 0.24 -5.49 0.90
N SER A 106 0.18 -4.35 0.19
CA SER A 106 0.91 -3.13 0.58
C SER A 106 -0.07 -2.11 1.15
N ALA A 107 0.01 -1.86 2.45
CA ALA A 107 -0.86 -0.92 3.13
C ALA A 107 -0.27 0.49 3.10
N ASP A 108 -0.92 1.38 2.34
CA ASP A 108 -0.50 2.76 2.17
C ASP A 108 -1.03 3.67 3.28
N ASP A 109 -0.31 4.76 3.51
CA ASP A 109 -0.59 5.74 4.56
C ASP A 109 -0.66 7.17 3.99
N PRO A 110 -1.72 7.50 3.19
CA PRO A 110 -1.94 8.85 2.67
C PRO A 110 -2.04 9.88 3.79
N GLY A 111 -1.44 11.08 3.60
CA GLY A 111 -1.34 12.07 4.66
C GLY A 111 -0.60 11.51 5.87
N PRO A 112 0.65 11.12 5.79
CA PRO A 112 1.34 10.11 6.58
C PRO A 112 1.09 10.22 8.08
N HIS A 113 0.23 9.34 8.62
CA HIS A 113 -0.12 9.31 10.04
C HIS A 113 0.96 8.65 10.90
N SER A 114 1.65 7.63 10.35
CA SER A 114 2.69 6.87 11.03
C SER A 114 3.90 6.58 10.15
N SER A 115 3.98 7.17 8.96
CA SER A 115 5.04 6.95 7.99
C SER A 115 5.96 8.17 7.87
N GLN A 116 7.22 7.95 7.52
CA GLN A 116 8.17 9.03 7.27
C GLN A 116 7.97 9.70 5.89
N THR A 117 7.27 9.04 4.99
CA THR A 117 7.00 9.55 3.63
C THR A 117 5.57 9.22 3.21
N GLU A 118 4.98 10.05 2.37
CA GLU A 118 3.77 9.73 1.64
C GLU A 118 4.15 9.05 0.33
N GLN A 119 3.70 7.81 0.12
CA GLN A 119 4.01 6.99 -1.04
C GLN A 119 2.74 6.34 -1.59
N ASP A 120 2.79 5.94 -2.85
CA ASP A 120 1.72 5.24 -3.53
C ASP A 120 2.24 3.92 -4.11
N SER A 121 1.86 2.81 -3.46
CA SER A 121 2.26 1.48 -3.89
C SER A 121 1.75 1.11 -5.28
N ARG A 122 0.70 1.76 -5.79
CA ARG A 122 0.18 1.58 -7.15
C ARG A 122 1.21 2.00 -8.20
N MET A 123 1.99 3.07 -7.93
CA MET A 123 3.10 3.48 -8.81
C MET A 123 4.20 2.42 -8.88
N MET A 124 4.52 1.76 -7.76
CA MET A 124 5.47 0.65 -7.74
C MET A 124 4.92 -0.57 -8.48
N ALA A 125 3.63 -0.87 -8.35
CA ALA A 125 2.96 -1.92 -9.11
C ALA A 125 3.05 -1.65 -10.63
N MET A 126 2.80 -0.42 -11.07
CA MET A 126 2.96 -0.02 -12.48
C MET A 126 4.41 -0.20 -12.96
N MET A 127 5.40 0.23 -12.17
CA MET A 127 6.81 0.08 -12.50
C MET A 127 7.23 -1.40 -12.58
N ALA A 128 6.73 -2.23 -11.66
CA ALA A 128 6.97 -3.67 -11.66
C ALA A 128 6.14 -4.41 -12.73
N LYS A 129 5.12 -3.78 -13.30
CA LYS A 129 4.14 -4.39 -14.21
C LYS A 129 3.40 -5.56 -13.57
N ILE A 130 2.86 -5.33 -12.38
CA ILE A 130 1.95 -6.27 -11.70
C ILE A 130 0.58 -5.63 -11.51
N PRO A 131 -0.52 -6.39 -11.59
CA PRO A 131 -1.85 -5.85 -11.34
C PRO A 131 -2.00 -5.36 -9.91
N VAL A 132 -2.77 -4.27 -9.72
CA VAL A 132 -3.10 -3.76 -8.39
C VAL A 132 -4.60 -3.55 -8.24
N LEU A 133 -5.15 -4.05 -7.13
CA LEU A 133 -6.53 -3.87 -6.68
C LEU A 133 -6.56 -2.86 -5.54
N ASP A 134 -7.50 -1.91 -5.58
CA ASP A 134 -7.60 -0.78 -4.65
C ASP A 134 -8.99 -0.74 -4.01
N PRO A 135 -9.19 -1.36 -2.83
CA PRO A 135 -10.51 -1.49 -2.21
C PRO A 135 -11.00 -0.19 -1.59
N SER A 136 -12.30 0.08 -1.74
CA SER A 136 -12.99 1.24 -1.17
C SER A 136 -13.58 0.99 0.22
N THR A 137 -13.73 -0.27 0.62
CA THR A 137 -14.29 -0.68 1.92
C THR A 137 -13.61 -1.94 2.45
N PRO A 138 -13.69 -2.23 3.77
CA PRO A 138 -13.22 -3.49 4.33
C PRO A 138 -13.87 -4.75 3.71
N GLN A 139 -15.17 -4.67 3.39
CA GLN A 139 -15.87 -5.76 2.70
C GLN A 139 -15.27 -6.01 1.32
N GLU A 140 -15.04 -4.95 0.55
CA GLU A 140 -14.45 -5.06 -0.78
C GLU A 140 -13.00 -5.57 -0.71
N ALA A 141 -12.21 -5.14 0.30
CA ALA A 141 -10.86 -5.66 0.52
C ALA A 141 -10.86 -7.19 0.72
N LYS A 142 -11.84 -7.72 1.48
CA LYS A 142 -12.02 -9.17 1.65
C LYS A 142 -12.39 -9.87 0.33
N GLU A 143 -13.32 -9.30 -0.43
CA GLU A 143 -13.82 -9.88 -1.69
C GLU A 143 -12.77 -9.86 -2.80
N MET A 144 -11.97 -8.81 -2.88
CA MET A 144 -10.88 -8.67 -3.85
C MET A 144 -9.80 -9.73 -3.72
N ILE A 145 -9.64 -10.38 -2.56
CA ILE A 145 -8.69 -11.50 -2.39
C ILE A 145 -8.99 -12.64 -3.36
N ARG A 146 -10.29 -12.94 -3.60
CA ARG A 146 -10.69 -13.98 -4.55
C ARG A 146 -10.25 -13.62 -5.97
N VAL A 147 -10.54 -12.39 -6.39
CA VAL A 147 -10.18 -11.89 -7.73
C VAL A 147 -8.64 -11.85 -7.88
N ALA A 148 -7.94 -11.42 -6.84
CA ALA A 148 -6.49 -11.36 -6.84
C ALA A 148 -5.85 -12.75 -7.01
N TYR A 149 -6.31 -13.77 -6.30
CA TYR A 149 -5.83 -15.14 -6.51
C TYR A 149 -6.20 -15.69 -7.89
N GLN A 150 -7.40 -15.39 -8.39
CA GLN A 150 -7.81 -15.79 -9.74
C GLN A 150 -6.87 -15.20 -10.79
N ILE A 151 -6.61 -13.90 -10.75
CA ILE A 151 -5.65 -13.24 -11.67
C ILE A 151 -4.27 -13.85 -11.52
N SER A 152 -3.81 -14.02 -10.27
CA SER A 152 -2.46 -14.50 -9.98
C SER A 152 -2.22 -15.91 -10.52
N GLU A 153 -3.17 -16.84 -10.33
CA GLU A 153 -3.05 -18.23 -10.78
C GLU A 153 -3.23 -18.36 -12.30
N GLU A 154 -4.18 -17.65 -12.88
CA GLU A 154 -4.46 -17.73 -14.31
C GLU A 154 -3.31 -17.18 -15.17
N PHE A 155 -2.74 -16.05 -14.75
CA PHE A 155 -1.67 -15.37 -15.49
C PHE A 155 -0.28 -15.68 -14.93
N GLU A 156 -0.21 -16.47 -13.87
CA GLU A 156 1.04 -16.80 -13.20
C GLU A 156 1.89 -15.54 -12.90
N ILE A 157 1.30 -14.57 -12.19
CA ILE A 157 1.87 -13.26 -11.89
C ILE A 157 1.57 -12.85 -10.45
N PRO A 158 2.48 -12.17 -9.73
CA PRO A 158 2.12 -11.53 -8.46
C PRO A 158 0.99 -10.52 -8.65
N VAL A 159 0.07 -10.41 -7.69
CA VAL A 159 -0.99 -9.39 -7.69
C VAL A 159 -0.91 -8.58 -6.41
N MET A 160 -1.01 -7.26 -6.52
CA MET A 160 -1.02 -6.37 -5.37
C MET A 160 -2.46 -6.07 -4.93
N LEU A 161 -2.69 -6.10 -3.62
CA LEU A 161 -3.84 -5.47 -2.96
C LEU A 161 -3.32 -4.24 -2.19
N ARG A 162 -3.90 -3.07 -2.46
CA ARG A 162 -3.46 -1.81 -1.87
C ARG A 162 -4.54 -1.21 -0.96
N PRO A 163 -4.70 -1.66 0.29
CA PRO A 163 -5.54 -0.96 1.25
C PRO A 163 -4.81 0.28 1.79
N THR A 164 -5.58 1.32 2.13
CA THR A 164 -5.05 2.49 2.86
C THR A 164 -5.25 2.36 4.36
N THR A 165 -4.62 3.24 5.15
CA THR A 165 -4.81 3.32 6.61
C THR A 165 -6.30 3.36 7.00
N ARG A 166 -7.14 4.09 6.25
CA ARG A 166 -8.58 4.15 6.51
C ARG A 166 -9.25 2.80 6.31
N ILE A 167 -8.94 2.10 5.24
CA ILE A 167 -9.48 0.75 4.99
C ILE A 167 -8.98 -0.22 6.04
N CYS A 168 -7.67 -0.23 6.34
CA CYS A 168 -7.06 -1.13 7.32
C CYS A 168 -7.72 -1.03 8.71
N HIS A 169 -8.05 0.19 9.15
CA HIS A 169 -8.49 0.47 10.52
C HIS A 169 -9.99 0.79 10.65
N SER A 170 -10.76 0.83 9.56
CA SER A 170 -12.21 0.94 9.64
C SER A 170 -12.86 -0.40 10.00
N ARG A 171 -14.07 -0.35 10.55
CA ARG A 171 -14.86 -1.53 10.93
C ARG A 171 -16.11 -1.62 10.11
N GLN A 172 -16.44 -2.83 9.65
CA GLN A 172 -17.65 -3.07 8.85
C GLN A 172 -18.25 -4.42 9.20
N GLY A 173 -19.59 -4.48 9.20
CA GLY A 173 -20.33 -5.73 9.31
C GLY A 173 -20.33 -6.49 7.99
N MET A 174 -19.85 -7.74 8.00
CA MET A 174 -19.73 -8.55 6.79
C MET A 174 -20.17 -10.00 7.00
N ALA A 175 -20.55 -10.65 5.92
CA ALA A 175 -20.82 -12.08 5.90
C ALA A 175 -19.50 -12.86 5.86
N LEU A 176 -19.41 -13.92 6.67
CA LEU A 176 -18.30 -14.86 6.64
C LEU A 176 -18.67 -16.07 5.80
N GLU A 177 -17.75 -16.49 4.95
CA GLU A 177 -17.83 -17.71 4.17
C GLU A 177 -17.12 -18.86 4.89
N ALA A 178 -17.32 -20.08 4.43
CA ALA A 178 -16.59 -21.24 4.93
C ALA A 178 -15.10 -21.14 4.54
N ILE A 179 -14.22 -21.55 5.45
CA ILE A 179 -12.80 -21.66 5.15
C ILE A 179 -12.56 -23.03 4.50
N PRO A 180 -12.11 -23.08 3.24
CA PRO A 180 -11.74 -24.32 2.59
C PRO A 180 -10.43 -24.88 3.16
N ALA A 181 -10.09 -26.11 2.78
CA ALA A 181 -8.74 -26.61 2.98
C ALA A 181 -7.72 -25.70 2.27
N PRO A 182 -6.56 -25.42 2.89
CA PRO A 182 -5.53 -24.60 2.25
C PRO A 182 -5.04 -25.19 0.94
N SER A 183 -4.75 -24.35 -0.03
CA SER A 183 -4.11 -24.75 -1.27
C SER A 183 -2.64 -25.07 -1.01
N LEU A 184 -2.32 -26.34 -0.84
CA LEU A 184 -0.99 -26.82 -0.50
C LEU A 184 -0.09 -26.88 -1.74
N ALA A 185 1.23 -26.88 -1.51
CA ALA A 185 2.23 -27.05 -2.55
C ALA A 185 2.02 -28.36 -3.33
N SER A 186 1.99 -28.27 -4.66
CA SER A 186 1.91 -29.42 -5.56
C SER A 186 3.29 -29.96 -5.98
N GLY A 187 4.35 -29.23 -5.66
CA GLY A 187 5.74 -29.53 -5.97
C GLY A 187 6.41 -28.47 -6.84
N PHE A 188 7.71 -28.34 -6.71
CA PHE A 188 8.52 -27.40 -7.49
C PHE A 188 8.96 -28.03 -8.83
N SER A 189 8.55 -27.42 -9.92
CA SER A 189 9.00 -27.81 -11.27
C SER A 189 10.29 -27.07 -11.63
N LYS A 190 11.37 -27.81 -11.90
CA LYS A 190 12.67 -27.24 -12.28
C LYS A 190 12.61 -26.68 -13.70
N ASP A 191 12.69 -25.37 -13.82
CA ASP A 191 12.83 -24.65 -15.09
C ASP A 191 13.75 -23.44 -14.93
N PRO A 192 15.06 -23.60 -15.13
CA PRO A 192 16.01 -22.51 -15.00
C PRO A 192 15.77 -21.34 -15.97
N GLN A 193 15.11 -21.55 -17.11
CA GLN A 193 14.81 -20.49 -18.07
C GLN A 193 13.77 -19.52 -17.51
N ARG A 194 12.86 -20.04 -16.70
CA ARG A 194 11.83 -19.27 -16.01
C ARG A 194 12.34 -18.73 -14.67
N TRP A 195 12.85 -19.61 -13.80
CA TRP A 195 13.10 -19.28 -12.40
C TRP A 195 14.44 -18.57 -12.15
N ALA A 196 15.41 -18.70 -13.07
CA ALA A 196 16.69 -18.02 -12.89
C ALA A 196 16.63 -16.58 -13.44
N ALA A 197 16.71 -15.61 -12.54
CA ALA A 197 16.70 -14.19 -12.84
C ALA A 197 18.02 -13.71 -13.51
N THR A 198 18.29 -14.17 -14.74
CA THR A 198 19.52 -13.85 -15.48
C THR A 198 19.26 -13.01 -16.72
N PRO A 199 20.23 -12.19 -17.19
CA PRO A 199 20.07 -11.37 -18.41
C PRO A 199 19.66 -12.19 -19.64
N ARG A 200 20.13 -13.44 -19.74
CA ARG A 200 19.87 -14.33 -20.89
C ARG A 200 18.37 -14.53 -21.16
N TYR A 201 17.56 -14.65 -20.13
CA TYR A 201 16.14 -14.97 -20.27
C TYR A 201 15.23 -13.74 -20.12
N ARG A 202 15.74 -12.62 -19.60
CA ARG A 202 14.93 -11.46 -19.25
C ARG A 202 14.20 -10.81 -20.41
N TYR A 203 14.78 -10.79 -21.59
CA TYR A 203 14.13 -10.20 -22.76
C TYR A 203 12.83 -10.94 -23.11
N THR A 204 12.88 -12.27 -23.15
CA THR A 204 11.70 -13.12 -23.42
C THR A 204 10.66 -13.00 -22.30
N LEU A 205 11.10 -13.06 -21.04
CA LEU A 205 10.22 -12.91 -19.88
C LEU A 205 9.56 -11.52 -19.85
N HIS A 206 10.28 -10.47 -20.23
CA HIS A 206 9.72 -9.12 -20.34
C HIS A 206 8.63 -9.02 -21.41
N HIS A 207 8.85 -9.63 -22.58
CA HIS A 207 7.83 -9.70 -23.60
C HIS A 207 6.57 -10.42 -23.11
N GLN A 208 6.75 -11.58 -22.50
CA GLN A 208 5.64 -12.33 -21.89
C GLN A 208 4.91 -11.53 -20.80
N LEU A 209 5.65 -10.79 -19.95
CA LEU A 209 5.07 -9.94 -18.94
C LEU A 209 4.17 -8.85 -19.53
N ASN A 210 4.63 -8.18 -20.60
CA ASN A 210 3.81 -7.19 -21.31
C ASN A 210 2.52 -7.81 -21.86
N GLN A 211 2.61 -8.99 -22.49
CA GLN A 211 1.44 -9.71 -23.00
C GLN A 211 0.45 -10.08 -21.88
N LYS A 212 0.97 -10.51 -20.71
CA LYS A 212 0.13 -10.81 -19.54
C LYS A 212 -0.65 -9.57 -19.07
N ILE A 213 0.01 -8.43 -18.98
CA ILE A 213 -0.63 -7.18 -18.54
C ILE A 213 -1.73 -6.76 -19.52
N GLU A 214 -1.51 -6.84 -20.82
CA GLU A 214 -2.52 -6.56 -21.83
C GLU A 214 -3.71 -7.54 -21.73
N ALA A 215 -3.44 -8.83 -21.57
CA ALA A 215 -4.48 -9.86 -21.44
C ALA A 215 -5.29 -9.71 -20.13
N ILE A 216 -4.66 -9.31 -19.03
CA ILE A 216 -5.34 -9.02 -17.76
C ILE A 216 -6.27 -7.81 -17.93
N ALA A 217 -5.78 -6.72 -18.54
CA ALA A 217 -6.61 -5.55 -18.83
C ALA A 217 -7.83 -5.93 -19.68
N ALA A 218 -7.64 -6.73 -20.72
CA ALA A 218 -8.72 -7.16 -21.59
C ALA A 218 -9.76 -8.05 -20.88
N LYS A 219 -9.33 -8.95 -19.99
CA LYS A 219 -10.22 -9.92 -19.35
C LYS A 219 -10.94 -9.37 -18.11
N PHE A 220 -10.23 -8.58 -17.29
CA PHE A 220 -10.73 -8.12 -15.99
C PHE A 220 -11.05 -6.61 -15.97
N GLY A 221 -10.69 -5.87 -17.02
CA GLY A 221 -10.85 -4.43 -17.06
C GLY A 221 -12.30 -3.99 -17.01
N GLU A 222 -13.19 -4.69 -17.74
CA GLU A 222 -14.62 -4.38 -17.81
C GLU A 222 -15.30 -4.55 -16.43
N ASP A 223 -15.04 -5.67 -15.74
CA ASP A 223 -15.55 -5.93 -14.38
C ASP A 223 -14.95 -5.01 -13.31
N SER A 224 -13.81 -4.39 -13.64
CA SER A 224 -13.07 -3.50 -12.73
C SER A 224 -13.50 -2.03 -12.85
N TYR A 225 -14.30 -1.69 -13.86
CA TYR A 225 -14.80 -0.34 -14.11
C TYR A 225 -16.31 -0.35 -14.22
N GLN A 226 -16.97 0.34 -13.31
CA GLN A 226 -18.44 0.37 -13.29
C GLN A 226 -18.98 1.71 -12.82
N ARG A 227 -20.09 2.12 -13.43
CA ARG A 227 -20.87 3.26 -12.97
C ARG A 227 -21.68 2.89 -11.73
N ILE A 228 -21.57 3.66 -10.67
CA ILE A 228 -22.26 3.42 -9.38
C ILE A 228 -23.25 4.51 -9.00
N LEU A 229 -23.15 5.71 -9.57
CA LEU A 229 -24.11 6.83 -9.39
C LEU A 229 -24.34 7.59 -10.70
N GLY A 230 -25.34 8.44 -10.69
CA GLY A 230 -25.67 9.42 -11.73
C GLY A 230 -26.81 8.98 -12.65
N SER A 231 -27.58 9.95 -13.16
CA SER A 231 -28.61 9.72 -14.17
C SER A 231 -28.01 9.49 -15.58
N SER A 232 -28.82 8.96 -16.50
CA SER A 232 -28.42 8.80 -17.91
C SER A 232 -28.09 10.12 -18.60
N ASN A 233 -28.60 11.23 -18.06
CA ASN A 233 -28.43 12.57 -18.61
C ASN A 233 -27.27 13.36 -17.96
N ALA A 234 -26.52 12.76 -17.05
CA ALA A 234 -25.36 13.41 -16.42
C ALA A 234 -24.33 13.83 -17.48
N ARG A 235 -23.92 15.10 -17.44
CA ARG A 235 -22.90 15.64 -18.36
C ARG A 235 -21.52 15.76 -17.74
N GLN A 236 -21.43 15.53 -16.45
CA GLN A 236 -20.21 15.50 -15.68
C GLN A 236 -19.99 14.12 -15.09
N CYS A 237 -18.75 13.68 -15.01
CA CYS A 237 -18.44 12.44 -14.34
C CYS A 237 -17.21 12.55 -13.46
N ILE A 238 -17.17 11.72 -12.43
CA ILE A 238 -16.02 11.49 -11.55
C ILE A 238 -15.60 10.03 -11.69
N ILE A 239 -14.30 9.79 -11.83
CA ILE A 239 -13.69 8.47 -11.79
C ILE A 239 -12.89 8.39 -10.51
N SER A 240 -13.10 7.33 -9.71
CA SER A 240 -12.41 7.19 -8.43
C SER A 240 -12.11 5.74 -8.07
N SER A 241 -11.11 5.53 -7.20
CA SER A 241 -10.70 4.23 -6.67
C SER A 241 -10.42 4.30 -5.17
N GLY A 242 -10.33 3.14 -4.53
CA GLY A 242 -9.94 3.02 -3.13
C GLY A 242 -10.86 3.80 -2.18
N VAL A 243 -10.34 4.22 -1.04
CA VAL A 243 -11.12 4.97 -0.04
C VAL A 243 -11.62 6.31 -0.56
N ALA A 244 -10.91 6.92 -1.52
CA ALA A 244 -11.34 8.16 -2.16
C ALA A 244 -12.70 8.00 -2.86
N LEU A 245 -13.00 6.81 -3.40
CA LEU A 245 -14.32 6.49 -3.96
C LEU A 245 -15.41 6.54 -2.90
N ALA A 246 -15.19 5.91 -1.74
CA ALA A 246 -16.18 5.89 -0.66
C ALA A 246 -16.48 7.31 -0.17
N HIS A 247 -15.45 8.11 0.06
CA HIS A 247 -15.61 9.51 0.46
C HIS A 247 -16.27 10.37 -0.64
N THR A 248 -15.95 10.14 -1.92
CA THR A 248 -16.60 10.82 -3.04
C THR A 248 -18.07 10.49 -3.13
N TYR A 249 -18.43 9.22 -2.94
CA TYR A 249 -19.82 8.77 -2.92
C TYR A 249 -20.66 9.48 -1.84
N ASP A 250 -20.13 9.53 -0.61
CA ASP A 250 -20.80 10.21 0.50
C ASP A 250 -20.87 11.72 0.27
N THR A 251 -19.81 12.34 -0.25
CA THR A 251 -19.78 13.77 -0.56
C THR A 251 -20.81 14.15 -1.64
N LEU A 252 -20.92 13.36 -2.70
CA LEU A 252 -21.93 13.61 -3.74
C LEU A 252 -23.35 13.59 -3.18
N LYS A 253 -23.65 12.68 -2.26
CA LYS A 253 -24.96 12.62 -1.56
C LYS A 253 -25.17 13.80 -0.63
N GLU A 254 -24.15 14.18 0.16
CA GLU A 254 -24.22 15.35 1.04
C GLU A 254 -24.49 16.64 0.26
N LEU A 255 -23.95 16.76 -0.94
CA LEU A 255 -24.13 17.91 -1.81
C LEU A 255 -25.37 17.82 -2.72
N ASN A 256 -26.15 16.73 -2.66
CA ASN A 256 -27.30 16.42 -3.54
C ASN A 256 -26.93 16.47 -5.04
N LEU A 257 -25.79 15.90 -5.38
CA LEU A 257 -25.25 15.85 -6.75
C LEU A 257 -25.29 14.44 -7.37
N GLU A 258 -25.85 13.45 -6.68
CA GLU A 258 -25.86 12.04 -7.08
C GLU A 258 -26.59 11.77 -8.40
N ASP A 259 -27.54 12.62 -8.79
CA ASP A 259 -28.24 12.53 -10.09
C ASP A 259 -27.57 13.37 -11.19
N GLN A 260 -26.75 14.37 -10.82
CA GLN A 260 -26.17 15.32 -11.74
C GLN A 260 -24.78 14.90 -12.23
N ILE A 261 -24.01 14.21 -11.37
CA ILE A 261 -22.66 13.76 -11.63
C ILE A 261 -22.62 12.24 -11.64
N ALA A 262 -22.17 11.65 -12.75
CA ALA A 262 -21.92 10.21 -12.81
C ALA A 262 -20.66 9.87 -12.00
N LEU A 263 -20.72 8.83 -11.16
CA LEU A 263 -19.56 8.33 -10.42
C LEU A 263 -19.21 6.95 -10.95
N TYR A 264 -17.96 6.80 -11.36
CA TYR A 264 -17.39 5.54 -11.81
C TYR A 264 -16.37 5.02 -10.79
N GLN A 265 -16.52 3.75 -10.44
CA GLN A 265 -15.56 3.02 -9.61
C GLN A 265 -14.52 2.35 -10.50
N VAL A 266 -13.24 2.48 -10.11
CA VAL A 266 -12.13 1.68 -10.63
C VAL A 266 -11.61 0.77 -9.52
N LYS A 267 -11.84 -0.54 -9.64
CA LYS A 267 -11.39 -1.55 -8.66
C LYS A 267 -9.95 -1.99 -8.88
N MET A 268 -9.51 -1.99 -10.15
CA MET A 268 -8.15 -2.34 -10.56
C MET A 268 -7.53 -1.14 -11.30
N PRO A 269 -6.90 -0.20 -10.56
CA PRO A 269 -6.30 0.99 -11.15
C PRO A 269 -5.11 0.71 -12.07
N TYR A 270 -4.56 -0.51 -12.05
CA TYR A 270 -3.57 -0.97 -13.02
C TYR A 270 -3.64 -2.50 -13.18
N PRO A 271 -3.61 -3.03 -14.42
CA PRO A 271 -3.73 -2.27 -15.67
C PRO A 271 -5.17 -1.84 -15.96
N LEU A 272 -5.35 -0.68 -16.59
CA LEU A 272 -6.65 -0.22 -17.06
C LEU A 272 -6.96 -0.70 -18.49
N GLN A 273 -8.23 -1.01 -18.74
CA GLN A 273 -8.72 -1.16 -20.11
C GLN A 273 -9.06 0.24 -20.68
N VAL A 274 -8.01 0.98 -21.01
CA VAL A 274 -8.08 2.42 -21.32
C VAL A 274 -9.11 2.73 -22.41
N GLN A 275 -9.16 1.94 -23.51
CA GLN A 275 -10.04 2.24 -24.64
C GLN A 275 -11.53 2.15 -24.22
N THR A 276 -11.93 1.11 -23.50
CA THR A 276 -13.31 0.97 -23.00
C THR A 276 -13.70 2.14 -22.11
N ILE A 277 -12.80 2.55 -21.20
CA ILE A 277 -13.05 3.72 -20.32
C ILE A 277 -13.22 4.99 -21.17
N LEU A 278 -12.33 5.22 -22.14
CA LEU A 278 -12.40 6.40 -22.99
C LEU A 278 -13.69 6.46 -23.83
N ASP A 279 -14.14 5.32 -24.34
CA ASP A 279 -15.39 5.22 -25.10
C ASP A 279 -16.62 5.57 -24.22
N GLU A 280 -16.64 5.09 -22.98
CA GLU A 280 -17.69 5.46 -22.01
C GLU A 280 -17.64 6.93 -21.58
N LEU A 281 -16.48 7.57 -21.65
CA LEU A 281 -16.31 8.98 -21.29
C LEU A 281 -16.73 9.97 -22.39
N VAL A 282 -17.00 9.49 -23.60
CA VAL A 282 -17.38 10.34 -24.76
C VAL A 282 -18.55 11.29 -24.44
N PRO A 283 -19.65 10.85 -23.78
CA PRO A 283 -20.81 11.70 -23.53
C PRO A 283 -20.58 12.84 -22.53
N PHE A 284 -19.53 12.76 -21.71
CA PHE A 284 -19.32 13.72 -20.63
C PHE A 284 -18.55 14.95 -21.09
N GLU A 285 -19.03 16.13 -20.70
CA GLU A 285 -18.39 17.41 -21.00
C GLU A 285 -17.20 17.69 -20.06
N LYS A 286 -17.32 17.27 -18.79
CA LYS A 286 -16.30 17.44 -17.76
C LYS A 286 -16.04 16.12 -17.05
N ILE A 287 -14.77 15.82 -16.84
CA ILE A 287 -14.30 14.61 -16.21
C ILE A 287 -13.33 14.98 -15.10
N LEU A 288 -13.51 14.42 -13.91
CA LEU A 288 -12.62 14.59 -12.77
C LEU A 288 -12.15 13.21 -12.29
N VAL A 289 -10.85 13.03 -12.11
CA VAL A 289 -10.27 11.84 -11.48
C VAL A 289 -9.95 12.16 -10.03
N ILE A 290 -10.54 11.40 -9.10
CA ILE A 290 -10.31 11.50 -7.65
C ILE A 290 -9.66 10.22 -7.17
N GLU A 291 -8.36 10.26 -6.89
CA GLU A 291 -7.57 9.12 -6.47
C GLU A 291 -6.46 9.49 -5.47
N GLU A 292 -6.14 8.58 -4.57
CA GLU A 292 -5.04 8.69 -3.59
C GLU A 292 -3.91 7.72 -3.93
N THR A 293 -2.64 8.08 -3.88
CA THR A 293 -2.05 9.40 -3.55
C THR A 293 -1.54 10.06 -4.82
N SER A 294 -1.17 9.27 -5.79
CA SER A 294 -0.57 9.65 -7.07
C SER A 294 -1.58 9.51 -8.22
N PRO A 295 -1.36 10.19 -9.35
CA PRO A 295 -2.29 10.19 -10.49
C PRO A 295 -2.14 8.92 -11.35
N VAL A 296 -2.38 7.74 -10.80
CA VAL A 296 -2.20 6.44 -11.47
C VAL A 296 -3.21 6.22 -12.58
N ILE A 297 -4.48 6.51 -12.32
CA ILE A 297 -5.57 6.40 -13.31
C ILE A 297 -5.43 7.53 -14.34
N GLU A 298 -5.24 8.76 -13.87
CA GLU A 298 -5.13 9.94 -14.72
C GLU A 298 -3.97 9.83 -15.73
N LEU A 299 -2.80 9.28 -15.29
CA LEU A 299 -1.65 9.05 -16.17
C LEU A 299 -1.93 8.05 -17.28
N GLN A 300 -2.66 6.97 -16.99
CA GLN A 300 -2.98 5.94 -17.97
C GLN A 300 -4.02 6.42 -18.99
N LEU A 301 -5.00 7.23 -18.56
CA LEU A 301 -6.01 7.80 -19.46
C LEU A 301 -5.41 8.84 -20.41
N ALA A 302 -4.31 9.49 -20.04
CA ALA A 302 -3.48 10.39 -20.87
C ALA A 302 -4.22 11.55 -21.60
N MET A 303 -5.46 11.86 -21.23
CA MET A 303 -6.29 12.90 -21.87
C MET A 303 -6.10 14.28 -21.23
N ARG A 304 -4.90 14.81 -21.36
CA ARG A 304 -4.59 16.16 -20.85
C ARG A 304 -5.50 17.21 -21.49
N GLY A 305 -6.10 18.05 -20.65
CA GLY A 305 -7.01 19.15 -21.04
C GLY A 305 -8.50 18.80 -21.00
N ARG A 306 -8.89 17.54 -21.10
CA ARG A 306 -10.29 17.11 -20.91
C ARG A 306 -10.52 16.52 -19.52
N ILE A 307 -9.57 15.76 -19.02
CA ILE A 307 -9.59 15.16 -17.68
C ILE A 307 -8.90 16.12 -16.72
N LYS A 308 -9.56 16.38 -15.61
CA LYS A 308 -9.04 17.11 -14.45
C LYS A 308 -8.71 16.14 -13.33
N GLY A 309 -7.76 16.51 -12.48
CA GLY A 309 -7.36 15.68 -11.35
C GLY A 309 -6.16 16.26 -10.60
N ARG A 310 -5.23 15.41 -10.24
CA ARG A 310 -3.98 15.82 -9.57
C ARG A 310 -3.00 16.51 -10.52
N LEU A 311 -2.97 16.14 -11.80
CA LEU A 311 -2.01 16.67 -12.77
C LEU A 311 -2.28 18.13 -13.14
N ASP A 312 -3.53 18.59 -13.06
CA ASP A 312 -3.88 20.00 -13.32
C ASP A 312 -4.11 20.81 -12.02
N GLY A 313 -3.99 20.17 -10.85
CA GLY A 313 -4.18 20.80 -9.55
C GLY A 313 -5.65 20.92 -9.10
N SER A 314 -6.61 20.31 -9.82
CA SER A 314 -8.03 20.27 -9.40
C SER A 314 -8.23 19.43 -8.14
N ILE A 315 -7.34 18.47 -7.90
CA ILE A 315 -7.23 17.68 -6.67
C ILE A 315 -5.89 18.02 -6.00
N PRO A 316 -5.84 18.20 -4.66
CA PRO A 316 -4.60 18.49 -3.95
C PRO A 316 -3.48 17.48 -4.27
N PRO A 317 -2.22 17.93 -4.45
CA PRO A 317 -1.13 17.05 -4.86
C PRO A 317 -0.61 16.13 -3.74
N GLN A 318 -1.05 16.35 -2.50
CA GLN A 318 -0.59 15.64 -1.31
C GLN A 318 -1.71 15.51 -0.28
N GLY A 319 -1.53 14.61 0.65
CA GLY A 319 -2.43 14.40 1.78
C GLY A 319 -3.63 13.51 1.44
N GLU A 320 -4.34 13.15 2.49
CA GLU A 320 -5.50 12.30 2.45
C GLU A 320 -6.71 13.03 1.88
N LEU A 321 -7.49 12.39 1.01
CA LEU A 321 -8.72 12.94 0.43
C LEU A 321 -9.91 12.69 1.39
N ILE A 322 -9.88 13.37 2.54
CA ILE A 322 -10.97 13.35 3.50
C ILE A 322 -12.20 14.12 2.97
N PRO A 323 -13.42 13.90 3.53
CA PRO A 323 -14.63 14.56 3.05
C PRO A 323 -14.53 16.08 2.93
N ASP A 324 -13.92 16.79 3.89
CA ASP A 324 -13.77 18.24 3.84
C ASP A 324 -12.97 18.72 2.62
N VAL A 325 -11.92 18.00 2.24
CA VAL A 325 -11.12 18.27 1.03
C VAL A 325 -11.93 17.98 -0.22
N LEU A 326 -12.71 16.90 -0.21
CA LEU A 326 -13.53 16.51 -1.36
C LEU A 326 -14.73 17.44 -1.58
N VAL A 327 -15.36 17.95 -0.51
CA VAL A 327 -16.42 18.97 -0.62
C VAL A 327 -15.91 20.15 -1.41
N GLN A 328 -14.73 20.68 -1.11
CA GLN A 328 -14.14 21.79 -1.83
C GLN A 328 -13.85 21.46 -3.31
N SER A 329 -13.20 20.31 -3.55
CA SER A 329 -12.81 19.90 -4.90
C SER A 329 -14.02 19.63 -5.79
N ILE A 330 -15.04 18.95 -5.26
CA ILE A 330 -16.27 18.61 -5.98
C ILE A 330 -17.14 19.85 -6.20
N SER A 331 -17.28 20.75 -5.21
CA SER A 331 -18.01 22.01 -5.36
C SER A 331 -17.40 22.88 -6.47
N ASN A 332 -16.07 22.99 -6.51
CA ASN A 332 -15.36 23.69 -7.58
C ASN A 332 -15.59 23.06 -8.95
N PHE A 333 -15.55 21.73 -9.03
CA PHE A 333 -15.80 20.97 -10.26
C PHE A 333 -17.24 21.14 -10.76
N ALA A 334 -18.21 21.04 -9.85
CA ALA A 334 -19.64 21.21 -10.12
C ALA A 334 -20.05 22.69 -10.33
N GLN A 335 -19.18 23.63 -10.00
CA GLN A 335 -19.46 25.07 -10.04
C GLN A 335 -20.62 25.49 -9.11
N ILE A 336 -20.72 24.89 -7.94
CA ILE A 336 -21.67 25.27 -6.89
C ILE A 336 -20.98 26.08 -5.77
N PRO A 337 -21.71 26.96 -5.07
CA PRO A 337 -21.17 27.69 -3.93
C PRO A 337 -20.69 26.74 -2.83
N GLU A 338 -19.52 26.97 -2.29
CA GLU A 338 -18.99 26.24 -1.14
C GLU A 338 -19.55 26.82 0.17
N GLU A 339 -20.18 26.00 1.00
CA GLU A 339 -20.42 26.34 2.41
C GLU A 339 -19.12 26.12 3.19
N LYS A 340 -18.41 27.20 3.49
CA LYS A 340 -17.20 27.13 4.32
C LYS A 340 -17.57 26.69 5.74
N LYS A 341 -17.37 25.40 6.04
CA LYS A 341 -17.38 24.92 7.43
C LYS A 341 -16.13 25.44 8.14
N ALA A 342 -16.31 26.07 9.29
CA ALA A 342 -15.16 26.52 10.09
C ALA A 342 -14.33 25.29 10.50
N PRO A 343 -12.98 25.33 10.33
CA PRO A 343 -12.14 24.21 10.71
C PRO A 343 -12.26 23.96 12.23
N ILE A 344 -12.50 22.71 12.60
CA ILE A 344 -12.51 22.30 14.00
C ILE A 344 -11.06 22.34 14.50
N PRO A 345 -10.73 23.25 15.46
CA PRO A 345 -9.37 23.37 15.95
C PRO A 345 -8.99 22.11 16.74
N GLY A 346 -8.29 21.17 16.11
CA GLY A 346 -7.69 20.02 16.76
C GLY A 346 -6.25 20.29 17.17
N LYS A 347 -5.90 20.20 18.44
CA LYS A 347 -4.49 20.15 18.86
C LYS A 347 -3.97 18.75 18.61
N ALA A 348 -3.18 18.57 17.56
CA ALA A 348 -2.45 17.34 17.33
C ALA A 348 -1.52 17.07 18.53
N ARG A 349 -1.68 15.91 19.19
CA ARG A 349 -0.77 15.47 20.24
C ARG A 349 0.47 14.84 19.60
N ARG A 350 1.63 15.41 19.87
CA ARG A 350 2.90 14.82 19.42
C ARG A 350 3.13 13.49 20.15
N PRO A 351 3.52 12.42 19.44
CA PRO A 351 3.94 11.19 20.08
C PRO A 351 5.15 11.46 20.99
N THR A 352 5.16 10.82 22.15
CA THR A 352 6.24 10.93 23.13
C THR A 352 6.63 9.55 23.66
N LEU A 353 7.87 9.43 24.14
CA LEU A 353 8.29 8.23 24.85
C LEU A 353 7.40 7.98 26.10
N CYS A 354 7.11 6.72 26.37
CA CYS A 354 6.29 6.32 27.51
C CYS A 354 6.84 6.87 28.84
N PRO A 355 5.99 7.10 29.86
CA PRO A 355 6.46 7.36 31.25
C PRO A 355 7.36 6.21 31.70
N GLY A 356 8.52 6.55 32.30
CA GLY A 356 9.49 5.55 32.80
C GLY A 356 10.27 4.79 31.72
N CYS A 357 10.12 5.16 30.43
CA CYS A 357 10.84 4.53 29.34
C CYS A 357 12.37 4.68 29.50
N PRO A 358 13.18 3.59 29.43
CA PRO A 358 14.63 3.64 29.57
C PRO A 358 15.32 4.48 28.48
N HIS A 359 14.75 4.63 27.31
CA HIS A 359 15.28 5.53 26.25
C HIS A 359 15.40 6.98 26.74
N ARG A 360 14.54 7.44 27.67
CA ARG A 360 14.66 8.79 28.24
C ARG A 360 15.96 8.98 28.99
N ALA A 361 16.37 8.00 29.79
CA ALA A 361 17.63 8.03 30.52
C ALA A 361 18.82 7.94 29.55
N ALA A 362 18.75 7.08 28.54
CA ALA A 362 19.82 6.93 27.55
C ALA A 362 20.03 8.22 26.76
N PHE A 363 18.98 8.85 26.21
CA PHE A 363 19.08 10.12 25.49
C PHE A 363 19.58 11.27 26.38
N TYR A 364 19.12 11.32 27.63
CA TYR A 364 19.63 12.30 28.60
C TYR A 364 21.13 12.12 28.84
N ALA A 365 21.58 10.89 29.10
CA ALA A 365 22.99 10.58 29.33
C ALA A 365 23.88 10.91 28.12
N ILE A 366 23.46 10.56 26.91
CA ILE A 366 24.17 10.85 25.66
C ILE A 366 24.35 12.37 25.51
N ARG A 367 23.28 13.14 25.69
CA ARG A 367 23.34 14.61 25.57
C ARG A 367 24.20 15.27 26.64
N GLN A 368 24.18 14.75 27.87
CA GLN A 368 25.01 15.27 28.96
C GLN A 368 26.50 14.95 28.74
N ALA A 369 26.80 13.73 28.27
CA ALA A 369 28.17 13.31 28.04
C ALA A 369 28.82 14.02 26.84
N LEU A 370 28.05 14.32 25.80
CA LEU A 370 28.53 14.82 24.51
C LEU A 370 27.66 16.00 24.03
N PRO A 371 27.60 17.14 24.73
CA PRO A 371 26.64 18.22 24.45
C PRO A 371 26.80 18.88 23.07
N GLN A 372 27.96 18.71 22.44
CA GLN A 372 28.28 19.18 21.08
C GLN A 372 28.31 18.03 20.06
N GLY A 373 27.78 16.87 20.42
CA GLY A 373 27.73 15.70 19.57
C GLY A 373 26.71 15.84 18.44
N ILE A 374 26.90 15.06 17.39
CA ILE A 374 25.93 14.86 16.32
C ILE A 374 25.26 13.49 16.55
N TYR A 375 23.92 13.46 16.47
CA TYR A 375 23.12 12.31 16.89
C TYR A 375 22.26 11.76 15.73
N PRO A 376 22.85 11.00 14.77
CA PRO A 376 22.06 10.21 13.85
C PRO A 376 21.24 9.15 14.60
N SER A 377 19.97 9.01 14.30
CA SER A 377 19.09 8.10 15.00
C SER A 377 18.19 7.32 14.02
N ASP A 378 17.48 6.38 14.54
CA ASP A 378 16.72 5.42 13.77
C ASP A 378 15.20 5.58 13.93
N ILE A 379 14.46 4.81 13.15
CA ILE A 379 12.99 4.77 13.15
C ILE A 379 12.45 4.14 14.45
N GLY A 380 11.22 4.46 14.78
CA GLY A 380 10.51 3.95 15.97
C GLY A 380 10.67 4.85 17.18
N CYS A 381 10.79 4.27 18.37
CA CYS A 381 10.96 5.02 19.63
C CYS A 381 12.21 5.89 19.65
N TYR A 382 13.22 5.55 18.85
CA TYR A 382 14.46 6.32 18.71
C TYR A 382 14.21 7.69 18.08
N THR A 383 13.32 7.81 17.10
CA THR A 383 12.86 9.10 16.52
C THR A 383 12.34 10.05 17.62
N LEU A 384 11.73 9.54 18.67
CA LEU A 384 11.13 10.35 19.74
C LEU A 384 12.19 11.04 20.64
N GLY A 385 13.46 10.68 20.49
CA GLY A 385 14.59 11.41 21.06
C GLY A 385 14.71 12.86 20.57
N LEU A 386 14.08 13.21 19.42
CA LEU A 386 13.92 14.59 18.93
C LEU A 386 13.34 15.51 20.01
N ASN A 387 12.35 15.01 20.78
CA ASN A 387 11.72 15.77 21.85
C ASN A 387 12.66 16.05 23.05
N LEU A 388 13.80 15.36 23.11
CA LEU A 388 14.81 15.47 24.16
C LEU A 388 16.10 16.15 23.67
N GLY A 389 16.16 16.55 22.40
CA GLY A 389 17.32 17.19 21.78
C GLY A 389 18.53 16.26 21.67
N ALA A 390 18.31 14.95 21.53
CA ALA A 390 19.35 13.92 21.41
C ALA A 390 19.22 13.14 20.09
N VAL A 391 18.62 13.76 19.10
CA VAL A 391 18.48 13.25 17.71
C VAL A 391 18.54 14.42 16.75
N ASP A 392 19.45 14.35 15.78
CA ASP A 392 19.62 15.36 14.74
C ASP A 392 19.10 14.89 13.39
N THR A 393 19.26 13.60 13.08
CA THR A 393 18.79 13.03 11.82
C THR A 393 18.07 11.70 12.02
N VAL A 394 17.02 11.48 11.20
CA VAL A 394 16.32 10.20 11.06
C VAL A 394 15.96 10.05 9.59
N LEU A 395 16.28 8.90 8.99
CA LEU A 395 15.99 8.66 7.56
C LEU A 395 15.14 7.42 7.33
N CYS A 396 15.71 6.25 7.48
CA CYS A 396 15.05 4.95 7.35
C CYS A 396 15.68 3.95 8.31
N MET A 397 15.11 2.75 8.42
CA MET A 397 15.63 1.72 9.33
C MET A 397 17.07 1.34 8.98
N GLY A 398 17.97 1.40 9.98
CA GLY A 398 19.41 1.12 9.84
C GLY A 398 20.26 2.32 9.43
N ALA A 399 19.67 3.40 8.94
CA ALA A 399 20.41 4.55 8.39
C ALA A 399 21.26 5.30 9.40
N ALA A 400 20.98 5.22 10.68
CA ALA A 400 21.76 5.89 11.73
C ALA A 400 23.25 5.54 11.66
N ILE A 401 23.57 4.27 11.46
CA ILE A 401 24.95 3.77 11.38
C ILE A 401 25.63 4.34 10.14
N SER A 402 25.01 4.20 8.98
CA SER A 402 25.57 4.66 7.69
C SER A 402 25.73 6.19 7.65
N GLN A 403 24.77 6.94 8.22
CA GLN A 403 24.87 8.40 8.34
C GLN A 403 26.00 8.81 9.27
N ALA A 404 26.19 8.12 10.40
CA ALA A 404 27.30 8.37 11.30
C ALA A 404 28.65 8.15 10.60
N ALA A 405 28.80 7.07 9.84
CA ALA A 405 29.97 6.78 9.06
C ALA A 405 30.25 7.87 8.00
N GLY A 406 29.21 8.30 7.27
CA GLY A 406 29.30 9.39 6.30
C GLY A 406 29.73 10.71 6.92
N LEU A 407 29.13 11.09 8.05
CA LEU A 407 29.51 12.28 8.81
C LEU A 407 30.95 12.21 9.31
N TYR A 408 31.38 11.05 9.85
CA TYR A 408 32.75 10.83 10.24
C TYR A 408 33.72 11.09 9.09
N HIS A 409 33.48 10.53 7.90
CA HIS A 409 34.33 10.75 6.73
C HIS A 409 34.37 12.23 6.31
N ALA A 410 33.23 12.92 6.33
CA ALA A 410 33.12 14.32 5.96
C ALA A 410 33.99 15.22 6.90
N TYR A 411 33.91 15.00 8.21
CA TYR A 411 34.66 15.76 9.19
C TYR A 411 36.15 15.38 9.21
N ARG A 412 36.48 14.08 9.02
CA ARG A 412 37.88 13.63 8.93
C ARG A 412 38.64 14.34 7.82
N MET A 413 38.01 14.64 6.68
CA MET A 413 38.61 15.42 5.60
C MET A 413 38.95 16.87 6.00
N LYS A 414 38.28 17.42 7.02
CA LYS A 414 38.57 18.75 7.57
C LYS A 414 39.62 18.74 8.68
N GLY A 415 40.05 17.57 9.14
CA GLY A 415 41.05 17.40 10.19
C GLY A 415 40.51 17.34 11.61
N GLU A 416 39.23 17.67 11.85
CA GLU A 416 38.58 17.64 13.18
C GLU A 416 37.27 16.89 13.09
N VAL A 417 37.09 15.85 13.91
CA VAL A 417 35.88 15.05 13.97
C VAL A 417 35.15 15.31 15.31
N PRO A 418 33.97 15.90 15.29
CA PRO A 418 33.16 16.02 16.51
C PRO A 418 32.69 14.64 17.00
N PRO A 419 32.25 14.50 18.25
CA PRO A 419 31.62 13.28 18.68
C PRO A 419 30.38 12.96 17.84
N ILE A 420 30.27 11.74 17.32
CA ILE A 420 29.12 11.27 16.54
C ILE A 420 28.57 10.02 17.23
N VAL A 421 27.28 10.03 17.59
CA VAL A 421 26.64 8.93 18.32
C VAL A 421 25.42 8.45 17.53
N ALA A 422 25.52 7.30 16.88
CA ALA A 422 24.39 6.64 16.26
C ALA A 422 23.59 5.85 17.30
N THR A 423 22.25 5.98 17.26
CA THR A 423 21.33 5.17 18.06
C THR A 423 20.47 4.33 17.16
N ILE A 424 20.35 3.04 17.46
CA ILE A 424 19.59 2.06 16.67
C ILE A 424 18.83 1.12 17.60
N GLY A 425 17.60 0.74 17.20
CA GLY A 425 16.79 -0.26 17.89
C GLY A 425 17.28 -1.70 17.61
N ASP A 426 16.98 -2.61 18.52
CA ASP A 426 17.29 -4.03 18.40
C ASP A 426 16.62 -4.65 17.16
N SER A 427 15.33 -4.40 16.94
CA SER A 427 14.61 -4.87 15.76
C SER A 427 15.21 -4.30 14.47
N THR A 428 15.52 -3.01 14.46
CA THR A 428 16.15 -2.34 13.32
C THR A 428 17.57 -2.88 13.05
N PHE A 429 18.28 -3.24 14.11
CA PHE A 429 19.62 -3.85 13.96
C PHE A 429 19.56 -5.16 13.17
N TYR A 430 18.59 -6.03 13.50
CA TYR A 430 18.39 -7.27 12.72
C TYR A 430 17.77 -7.02 11.34
N HIS A 431 16.92 -5.99 11.21
CA HIS A 431 16.25 -5.66 9.94
C HIS A 431 17.25 -5.19 8.87
N ALA A 432 18.12 -4.24 9.20
CA ALA A 432 18.99 -3.55 8.24
C ALA A 432 20.32 -3.04 8.82
N GLY A 433 20.65 -3.35 10.06
CA GLY A 433 21.85 -2.83 10.73
C GLY A 433 23.07 -3.77 10.68
N ILE A 434 22.87 -5.06 10.40
CA ILE A 434 23.97 -6.04 10.34
C ILE A 434 24.83 -5.86 9.09
N PRO A 435 24.28 -5.67 7.88
CA PRO A 435 25.09 -5.39 6.70
C PRO A 435 25.75 -4.02 6.78
#